data_eecdf5325af20f94e7f2fce4326d4402
#
_entry.id   eecdf5325af20f94e7f2fce4326d4402
#
_cell.length_a   1.000
_cell.length_b   1.000
_cell.length_c   1.000
_cell.angle_alpha   90.00
_cell.angle_beta   90.00
_cell.angle_gamma   90.00
#
_symmetry.space_group_name_H-M   'P 1'
#
loop_
_entity.id
_entity.type
_entity.pdbx_description
1 polymer ?
#
loop_
_entity_poly.entity_id
_entity_poly.type
_entity_poly.pdbx_seq_one_letter_code
_entity_poly.pdbx_strand_id
1 'polypeptide(L)'
;MTKINESVIENFAINLFEKLGYEYIYAPDIAHDGESPERKGYEEVLLTERLKGAIRRINPTVPLDAHEEAFIEMQRIHSPELLTNNESFHRMLTEGIKVSYQKDGQQRGDLVWMIDFETPENNEFVVANQFTVIEDGNNKRPDIILFVNGIPLVVLELKNAADEKATIKSAYNQLQTYKAIIPSLFTYN
;
A
#
# COMPACT_ATOMS: atom_id res chain seq x y z
N MET A 1 22.29 8.98 29.86
CA MET A 1 21.42 9.40 28.76
C MET A 1 21.21 8.21 27.85
N THR A 2 20.00 7.71 27.73
CA THR A 2 19.67 6.59 26.82
C THR A 2 19.88 7.10 25.40
N LYS A 3 20.79 6.47 24.65
CA LYS A 3 20.98 6.82 23.24
C LYS A 3 19.67 6.51 22.49
N ILE A 4 18.99 7.51 21.99
CA ILE A 4 17.86 7.33 21.08
C ILE A 4 18.45 6.69 19.83
N ASN A 5 17.99 5.49 19.48
CA ASN A 5 18.36 4.79 18.25
C ASN A 5 17.16 4.76 17.29
N GLU A 6 17.36 4.36 16.03
CA GLU A 6 16.31 4.33 15.02
C GLU A 6 15.14 3.43 15.43
N SER A 7 15.39 2.30 16.10
CA SER A 7 14.33 1.40 16.58
C SER A 7 13.42 2.04 17.63
N VAL A 8 13.93 2.95 18.46
CA VAL A 8 13.09 3.71 19.42
C VAL A 8 12.16 4.69 18.68
N ILE A 9 12.67 5.33 17.62
CA ILE A 9 11.88 6.26 16.80
C ILE A 9 10.82 5.49 16.01
N GLU A 10 11.18 4.34 15.44
CA GLU A 10 10.27 3.44 14.72
C GLU A 10 9.13 2.97 15.63
N ASN A 11 9.44 2.44 16.81
CA ASN A 11 8.44 2.04 17.80
C ASN A 11 7.55 3.20 18.26
N PHE A 12 8.13 4.41 18.43
CA PHE A 12 7.35 5.60 18.76
C PHE A 12 6.36 5.94 17.64
N ALA A 13 6.79 5.90 16.38
CA ALA A 13 5.93 6.17 15.23
C ALA A 13 4.82 5.13 15.11
N ILE A 14 5.12 3.82 15.27
CA ILE A 14 4.13 2.74 15.28
C ILE A 14 3.07 3.00 16.36
N ASN A 15 3.49 3.23 17.61
CA ASN A 15 2.58 3.53 18.72
C ASN A 15 1.69 4.76 18.47
N LEU A 16 2.20 5.76 17.70
CA LEU A 16 1.41 6.92 17.31
C LEU A 16 0.31 6.53 16.32
N PHE A 17 0.63 5.71 15.30
CA PHE A 17 -0.35 5.24 14.33
C PHE A 17 -1.39 4.31 14.95
N GLU A 18 -1.00 3.43 15.89
CA GLU A 18 -1.97 2.61 16.64
C GLU A 18 -2.98 3.49 17.41
N LYS A 19 -2.51 4.57 18.04
CA LYS A 19 -3.41 5.55 18.71
C LYS A 19 -4.34 6.29 17.74
N LEU A 20 -3.95 6.38 16.47
CA LEU A 20 -4.78 6.94 15.39
C LEU A 20 -5.73 5.90 14.78
N GLY A 21 -5.72 4.67 15.26
CA GLY A 21 -6.63 3.61 14.82
C GLY A 21 -6.05 2.68 13.74
N TYR A 22 -4.74 2.73 13.48
CA TYR A 22 -4.09 1.77 12.60
C TYR A 22 -3.84 0.44 13.32
N GLU A 23 -4.09 -0.67 12.65
CA GLU A 23 -3.63 -1.99 13.06
C GLU A 23 -2.11 -2.11 12.82
N TYR A 24 -1.35 -2.49 13.84
CA TYR A 24 0.07 -2.76 13.64
C TYR A 24 0.31 -4.19 13.15
N ILE A 25 1.15 -4.32 12.13
CA ILE A 25 1.59 -5.60 11.58
C ILE A 25 3.13 -5.60 11.49
N TYR A 26 3.73 -6.65 12.02
CA TYR A 26 5.14 -6.95 11.78
C TYR A 26 5.25 -7.64 10.40
N ALA A 27 5.74 -6.93 9.40
CA ALA A 27 5.65 -7.38 8.01
C ALA A 27 6.38 -8.70 7.68
N PRO A 28 7.43 -9.14 8.38
CA PRO A 28 7.96 -10.48 8.22
C PRO A 28 6.95 -11.60 8.49
N ASP A 29 5.99 -11.41 9.40
CA ASP A 29 4.99 -12.45 9.72
C ASP A 29 4.02 -12.68 8.54
N ILE A 30 3.76 -11.63 7.75
CA ILE A 30 2.89 -11.68 6.56
C ILE A 30 3.65 -11.89 5.24
N ALA A 31 4.97 -12.03 5.29
CA ALA A 31 5.77 -12.39 4.12
C ALA A 31 5.45 -13.82 3.65
N HIS A 32 5.77 -14.14 2.40
CA HIS A 32 5.47 -15.46 1.80
C HIS A 32 6.07 -16.65 2.57
N ASP A 33 7.10 -16.41 3.35
CA ASP A 33 7.82 -17.35 4.21
C ASP A 33 7.61 -17.08 5.72
N GLY A 34 6.67 -16.18 6.06
CA GLY A 34 6.30 -15.83 7.42
C GLY A 34 5.29 -16.79 8.06
N GLU A 35 4.88 -16.46 9.30
CA GLU A 35 3.95 -17.31 10.08
C GLU A 35 2.50 -17.26 9.56
N SER A 36 2.09 -16.11 8.98
CA SER A 36 0.72 -15.88 8.48
C SER A 36 0.76 -15.17 7.12
N PRO A 37 1.20 -15.84 6.04
CA PRO A 37 1.48 -15.19 4.77
C PRO A 37 0.27 -14.51 4.14
N GLU A 38 0.41 -13.23 3.79
CA GLU A 38 -0.55 -12.46 2.99
C GLU A 38 0.01 -12.10 1.61
N ARG A 39 1.28 -12.43 1.33
CA ARG A 39 2.02 -12.17 0.10
C ARG A 39 2.55 -13.47 -0.48
N LYS A 40 2.57 -13.58 -1.81
CA LYS A 40 3.12 -14.76 -2.52
C LYS A 40 4.62 -14.64 -2.76
N GLY A 41 5.17 -13.44 -2.68
CA GLY A 41 6.59 -13.15 -2.83
C GLY A 41 6.92 -11.74 -2.37
N TYR A 42 8.21 -11.43 -2.28
CA TYR A 42 8.67 -10.10 -1.88
C TYR A 42 8.48 -9.03 -2.95
N GLU A 43 8.16 -9.40 -4.19
CA GLU A 43 7.78 -8.51 -5.29
C GLU A 43 6.35 -7.97 -5.15
N GLU A 44 5.49 -8.65 -4.40
CA GLU A 44 4.12 -8.18 -4.15
C GLU A 44 4.12 -7.05 -3.13
N VAL A 45 3.72 -5.86 -3.56
CA VAL A 45 3.62 -4.67 -2.69
C VAL A 45 2.19 -4.43 -2.19
N LEU A 46 1.18 -5.01 -2.84
CA LEU A 46 -0.21 -4.98 -2.42
C LEU A 46 -0.51 -6.14 -1.46
N LEU A 47 -1.30 -5.89 -0.43
CA LEU A 47 -1.93 -6.94 0.38
C LEU A 47 -3.23 -7.34 -0.32
N THR A 48 -3.09 -8.21 -1.32
CA THR A 48 -4.11 -8.53 -2.34
C THR A 48 -5.43 -8.97 -1.74
N GLU A 49 -5.42 -9.87 -0.75
CA GLU A 49 -6.66 -10.38 -0.17
C GLU A 49 -7.38 -9.33 0.69
N ARG A 50 -6.64 -8.45 1.38
CA ARG A 50 -7.21 -7.30 2.09
C ARG A 50 -7.87 -6.33 1.11
N LEU A 51 -7.22 -6.02 -0.02
CA LEU A 51 -7.78 -5.15 -1.05
C LEU A 51 -9.05 -5.74 -1.68
N LYS A 52 -9.03 -7.02 -2.05
CA LYS A 52 -10.23 -7.71 -2.56
C LYS A 52 -11.37 -7.72 -1.53
N GLY A 53 -11.04 -7.94 -0.27
CA GLY A 53 -12.00 -7.86 0.83
C GLY A 53 -12.63 -6.47 0.97
N ALA A 54 -11.81 -5.42 0.86
CA ALA A 54 -12.27 -4.04 0.91
C ALA A 54 -13.16 -3.68 -0.29
N ILE A 55 -12.75 -4.05 -1.51
CA ILE A 55 -13.56 -3.83 -2.72
C ILE A 55 -14.95 -4.43 -2.55
N ARG A 56 -15.06 -5.68 -2.04
CA ARG A 56 -16.37 -6.32 -1.80
C ARG A 56 -17.19 -5.60 -0.74
N ARG A 57 -16.56 -5.14 0.33
CA ARG A 57 -17.21 -4.45 1.44
C ARG A 57 -17.73 -3.07 1.03
N ILE A 58 -16.94 -2.32 0.26
CA ILE A 58 -17.26 -0.95 -0.15
C ILE A 58 -18.29 -0.93 -1.29
N ASN A 59 -18.34 -1.97 -2.14
CA ASN A 59 -19.22 -2.00 -3.32
C ASN A 59 -20.26 -3.14 -3.24
N PRO A 60 -21.13 -3.20 -2.23
CA PRO A 60 -22.00 -4.36 -1.98
C PRO A 60 -23.06 -4.60 -3.06
N THR A 61 -23.35 -3.59 -3.90
CA THR A 61 -24.38 -3.68 -4.96
C THR A 61 -23.81 -4.16 -6.31
N VAL A 62 -22.49 -4.12 -6.46
CA VAL A 62 -21.75 -4.53 -7.66
C VAL A 62 -21.47 -6.04 -7.56
N PRO A 63 -21.67 -6.82 -8.63
CA PRO A 63 -21.43 -8.27 -8.59
C PRO A 63 -19.94 -8.63 -8.54
N LEU A 64 -19.66 -9.84 -8.04
CA LEU A 64 -18.29 -10.32 -7.79
C LEU A 64 -17.40 -10.36 -9.04
N ASP A 65 -17.95 -10.70 -10.20
CA ASP A 65 -17.20 -10.68 -11.47
C ASP A 65 -16.73 -9.28 -11.85
N ALA A 66 -17.55 -8.27 -11.59
CA ALA A 66 -17.15 -6.87 -11.80
C ALA A 66 -16.12 -6.38 -10.76
N HIS A 67 -16.13 -6.91 -9.53
CA HIS A 67 -15.04 -6.65 -8.56
C HIS A 67 -13.71 -7.22 -9.05
N GLU A 68 -13.71 -8.45 -9.59
CA GLU A 68 -12.50 -9.06 -10.14
C GLU A 68 -12.02 -8.31 -11.41
N GLU A 69 -12.95 -7.85 -12.27
CA GLU A 69 -12.60 -7.00 -13.42
C GLU A 69 -11.90 -5.72 -12.96
N ALA A 70 -12.45 -5.01 -11.95
CA ALA A 70 -11.84 -3.81 -11.40
C ALA A 70 -10.44 -4.08 -10.83
N PHE A 71 -10.27 -5.17 -10.10
CA PHE A 71 -8.97 -5.57 -9.55
C PHE A 71 -7.95 -5.85 -10.67
N ILE A 72 -8.35 -6.56 -11.74
CA ILE A 72 -7.51 -6.83 -12.90
C ILE A 72 -7.14 -5.53 -13.62
N GLU A 73 -8.10 -4.61 -13.78
CA GLU A 73 -7.86 -3.32 -14.45
C GLU A 73 -6.84 -2.48 -13.69
N MET A 74 -6.93 -2.44 -12.36
CA MET A 74 -5.92 -1.79 -11.53
C MET A 74 -4.52 -2.38 -11.72
N GLN A 75 -4.41 -3.70 -11.88
CA GLN A 75 -3.13 -4.36 -12.11
C GLN A 75 -2.55 -4.14 -13.52
N ARG A 76 -3.34 -3.65 -14.48
CA ARG A 76 -2.90 -3.36 -15.85
C ARG A 76 -2.15 -2.04 -16.01
N ILE A 77 -1.80 -1.39 -14.91
CA ILE A 77 -0.99 -0.17 -14.93
C ILE A 77 0.45 -0.57 -15.26
N HIS A 78 0.85 -0.39 -16.52
CA HIS A 78 2.18 -0.76 -17.02
C HIS A 78 2.72 0.31 -17.98
N SER A 79 3.37 1.31 -17.41
CA SER A 79 4.21 2.25 -18.16
C SER A 79 5.66 2.09 -17.70
N PRO A 80 6.66 2.31 -18.56
CA PRO A 80 8.05 2.40 -18.13
C PRO A 80 8.32 3.60 -17.23
N GLU A 81 7.39 4.57 -17.20
CA GLU A 81 7.50 5.79 -16.39
C GLU A 81 6.67 5.67 -15.11
N LEU A 82 7.33 5.69 -13.97
CA LEU A 82 6.70 5.59 -12.64
C LEU A 82 5.61 6.65 -12.43
N LEU A 83 5.86 7.91 -12.84
CA LEU A 83 4.90 9.00 -12.66
C LEU A 83 3.59 8.72 -13.42
N THR A 84 3.67 8.20 -14.64
CA THR A 84 2.50 7.83 -15.45
C THR A 84 1.69 6.72 -14.78
N ASN A 85 2.38 5.73 -14.19
CA ASN A 85 1.73 4.66 -13.43
C ASN A 85 1.01 5.24 -12.21
N ASN A 86 1.69 6.07 -11.44
CA ASN A 86 1.14 6.71 -10.25
C ASN A 86 -0.07 7.59 -10.58
N GLU A 87 -0.01 8.43 -11.62
CA GLU A 87 -1.15 9.23 -12.09
C GLU A 87 -2.36 8.36 -12.49
N SER A 88 -2.09 7.26 -13.21
CA SER A 88 -3.14 6.34 -13.63
C SER A 88 -3.81 5.67 -12.43
N PHE A 89 -3.01 5.20 -11.47
CA PHE A 89 -3.52 4.63 -10.24
C PHE A 89 -4.30 5.66 -9.42
N HIS A 90 -3.75 6.86 -9.25
CA HIS A 90 -4.39 7.92 -8.47
C HIS A 90 -5.76 8.32 -9.04
N ARG A 91 -5.90 8.30 -10.37
CA ARG A 91 -7.18 8.52 -11.04
C ARG A 91 -8.18 7.40 -10.70
N MET A 92 -7.76 6.13 -10.77
CA MET A 92 -8.61 5.00 -10.37
C MET A 92 -9.03 5.09 -8.91
N LEU A 93 -8.13 5.53 -8.04
CA LEU A 93 -8.39 5.68 -6.62
C LEU A 93 -9.44 6.76 -6.33
N THR A 94 -9.35 7.90 -7.03
CA THR A 94 -10.17 9.10 -6.75
C THR A 94 -11.44 9.21 -7.60
N GLU A 95 -11.51 8.53 -8.76
CA GLU A 95 -12.65 8.57 -9.68
C GLU A 95 -13.41 7.23 -9.71
N GLY A 96 -12.87 6.18 -9.06
CA GLY A 96 -13.38 4.82 -9.15
C GLY A 96 -13.00 4.13 -10.46
N ILE A 97 -13.08 2.82 -10.49
CA ILE A 97 -12.80 1.98 -11.66
C ILE A 97 -14.11 1.66 -12.37
N LYS A 98 -14.20 2.02 -13.65
CA LYS A 98 -15.37 1.74 -14.49
C LYS A 98 -15.41 0.26 -14.84
N VAL A 99 -16.51 -0.39 -14.53
CA VAL A 99 -16.77 -1.80 -14.86
C VAL A 99 -18.07 -1.94 -15.64
N SER A 100 -18.22 -3.06 -16.36
CA SER A 100 -19.41 -3.36 -17.13
C SER A 100 -19.79 -4.83 -16.95
N TYR A 101 -21.01 -5.09 -16.52
CA TYR A 101 -21.50 -6.44 -16.22
C TYR A 101 -22.92 -6.68 -16.71
N GLN A 102 -23.35 -7.95 -16.77
CA GLN A 102 -24.71 -8.32 -17.13
C GLN A 102 -25.56 -8.46 -15.88
N LYS A 103 -26.73 -7.80 -15.85
CA LYS A 103 -27.75 -7.98 -14.80
C LYS A 103 -29.13 -8.02 -15.42
N ASP A 104 -29.87 -9.07 -15.12
CA ASP A 104 -31.23 -9.29 -15.68
C ASP A 104 -31.31 -9.26 -17.21
N GLY A 105 -30.25 -9.77 -17.89
CA GLY A 105 -30.14 -9.80 -19.34
C GLY A 105 -29.80 -8.43 -19.99
N GLN A 106 -29.48 -7.43 -19.20
CA GLN A 106 -29.06 -6.10 -19.66
C GLN A 106 -27.62 -5.80 -19.24
N GLN A 107 -26.87 -5.14 -20.13
CA GLN A 107 -25.57 -4.63 -19.79
C GLN A 107 -25.72 -3.38 -18.91
N ARG A 108 -25.01 -3.36 -17.80
CA ARG A 108 -24.93 -2.22 -16.85
C ARG A 108 -23.49 -1.81 -16.66
N GLY A 109 -23.28 -0.50 -16.48
CA GLY A 109 -22.02 0.08 -16.05
C GLY A 109 -22.11 0.56 -14.62
N ASP A 110 -21.02 0.44 -13.87
CA ASP A 110 -20.90 0.94 -12.50
C ASP A 110 -19.47 1.41 -12.23
N LEU A 111 -19.27 2.01 -11.04
CA LEU A 111 -17.96 2.36 -10.52
C LEU A 111 -17.64 1.44 -9.33
N VAL A 112 -16.44 0.90 -9.33
CA VAL A 112 -15.88 0.15 -8.20
C VAL A 112 -14.87 1.01 -7.46
N TRP A 113 -15.09 1.19 -6.17
CA TRP A 113 -14.25 1.98 -5.28
C TRP A 113 -13.31 1.07 -4.48
N MET A 114 -12.05 1.49 -4.36
CA MET A 114 -11.04 0.82 -3.55
C MET A 114 -10.93 1.43 -2.14
N ILE A 115 -11.37 2.69 -2.00
CA ILE A 115 -11.42 3.43 -0.74
C ILE A 115 -12.80 4.07 -0.60
N ASP A 116 -13.37 4.00 0.59
CA ASP A 116 -14.57 4.73 0.95
C ASP A 116 -14.17 6.08 1.56
N PHE A 117 -14.27 7.14 0.76
CA PHE A 117 -13.95 8.50 1.20
C PHE A 117 -15.11 9.16 1.96
N GLU A 118 -16.35 8.66 1.80
CA GLU A 118 -17.53 9.21 2.48
C GLU A 118 -17.66 8.66 3.89
N THR A 119 -17.32 7.39 4.08
CA THR A 119 -17.38 6.71 5.39
C THR A 119 -16.01 6.07 5.67
N PRO A 120 -15.04 6.85 6.20
CA PRO A 120 -13.68 6.37 6.42
C PRO A 120 -13.58 5.11 7.28
N GLU A 121 -14.54 4.89 8.18
CA GLU A 121 -14.62 3.72 9.07
C GLU A 121 -14.84 2.41 8.30
N ASN A 122 -15.29 2.48 7.05
CA ASN A 122 -15.40 1.32 6.16
C ASN A 122 -14.04 0.86 5.61
N ASN A 123 -12.99 1.65 5.82
CA ASN A 123 -11.65 1.27 5.39
C ASN A 123 -10.87 0.57 6.50
N GLU A 124 -9.89 -0.20 6.09
CA GLU A 124 -8.90 -0.84 6.95
C GLU A 124 -7.61 -0.03 6.88
N PHE A 125 -7.07 0.34 8.03
CA PHE A 125 -5.83 1.10 8.16
C PHE A 125 -4.77 0.24 8.84
N VAL A 126 -3.65 0.03 8.17
CA VAL A 126 -2.54 -0.80 8.67
C VAL A 126 -1.25 -0.01 8.67
N VAL A 127 -0.50 -0.08 9.77
CA VAL A 127 0.89 0.34 9.86
C VAL A 127 1.79 -0.88 9.90
N ALA A 128 2.70 -1.00 8.93
CA ALA A 128 3.64 -2.12 8.86
C ALA A 128 5.08 -1.62 8.88
N ASN A 129 5.93 -2.30 9.65
CA ASN A 129 7.37 -2.09 9.62
C ASN A 129 8.09 -3.30 9.03
N GLN A 130 9.37 -3.11 8.68
CA GLN A 130 10.22 -4.19 8.14
C GLN A 130 9.66 -4.85 6.87
N PHE A 131 8.87 -4.11 6.08
CA PHE A 131 8.27 -4.60 4.85
C PHE A 131 9.33 -4.69 3.74
N THR A 132 9.80 -5.91 3.49
CA THR A 132 10.82 -6.17 2.46
C THR A 132 10.19 -6.16 1.07
N VAL A 133 10.81 -5.45 0.13
CA VAL A 133 10.48 -5.48 -1.30
C VAL A 133 11.72 -5.92 -2.08
N ILE A 134 11.55 -6.90 -2.97
CA ILE A 134 12.60 -7.35 -3.89
C ILE A 134 12.12 -7.15 -5.32
N GLU A 135 12.81 -6.31 -6.07
CA GLU A 135 12.49 -6.01 -7.46
C GLU A 135 13.79 -5.99 -8.28
N ASP A 136 13.85 -6.73 -9.37
CA ASP A 136 15.03 -6.86 -10.23
C ASP A 136 16.33 -7.18 -9.47
N GLY A 137 16.23 -8.03 -8.45
CA GLY A 137 17.35 -8.42 -7.59
C GLY A 137 17.74 -7.38 -6.53
N ASN A 138 17.08 -6.25 -6.48
CA ASN A 138 17.27 -5.23 -5.44
C ASN A 138 16.39 -5.53 -4.24
N ASN A 139 17.01 -5.67 -3.08
CA ASN A 139 16.32 -5.87 -1.80
C ASN A 139 16.30 -4.55 -1.01
N LYS A 140 15.11 -4.03 -0.74
CA LYS A 140 14.90 -2.81 0.06
C LYS A 140 13.82 -3.03 1.10
N ARG A 141 13.96 -2.28 2.19
CA ARG A 141 13.09 -2.39 3.35
C ARG A 141 12.90 -1.00 3.96
N PRO A 142 11.87 -0.27 3.53
CA PRO A 142 11.46 0.99 4.16
C PRO A 142 11.15 0.79 5.66
N ASP A 143 11.34 1.82 6.46
CA ASP A 143 11.13 1.75 7.90
C ASP A 143 9.67 1.47 8.24
N ILE A 144 8.75 2.25 7.66
CA ILE A 144 7.30 2.09 7.87
C ILE A 144 6.54 2.29 6.56
N ILE A 145 5.53 1.47 6.35
CA ILE A 145 4.53 1.64 5.29
C ILE A 145 3.14 1.72 5.93
N LEU A 146 2.34 2.70 5.47
CA LEU A 146 0.92 2.77 5.83
C LEU A 146 0.09 2.24 4.67
N PHE A 147 -0.76 1.28 4.99
CA PHE A 147 -1.70 0.71 4.05
C PHE A 147 -3.11 1.19 4.35
N VAL A 148 -3.87 1.43 3.30
CA VAL A 148 -5.33 1.58 3.37
C VAL A 148 -5.93 0.51 2.47
N ASN A 149 -6.76 -0.36 3.04
CA ASN A 149 -7.38 -1.48 2.32
C ASN A 149 -6.35 -2.38 1.59
N GLY A 150 -5.15 -2.54 2.16
CA GLY A 150 -4.08 -3.33 1.54
C GLY A 150 -3.28 -2.60 0.44
N ILE A 151 -3.53 -1.31 0.20
CA ILE A 151 -2.79 -0.45 -0.75
C ILE A 151 -1.72 0.32 0.03
N PRO A 152 -0.42 0.27 -0.35
CA PRO A 152 0.66 0.97 0.33
C PRO A 152 0.68 2.45 -0.06
N LEU A 153 -0.12 3.29 0.62
CA LEU A 153 -0.30 4.70 0.26
C LEU A 153 0.78 5.64 0.80
N VAL A 154 1.49 5.26 1.86
CA VAL A 154 2.53 6.11 2.45
C VAL A 154 3.76 5.29 2.79
N VAL A 155 4.91 5.79 2.37
CA VAL A 155 6.23 5.22 2.72
C VAL A 155 6.96 6.23 3.60
N LEU A 156 7.38 5.79 4.78
CA LEU A 156 8.11 6.61 5.75
C LEU A 156 9.53 6.08 5.90
N GLU A 157 10.48 7.02 5.85
CA GLU A 157 11.89 6.80 6.14
C GLU A 157 12.28 7.65 7.35
N LEU A 158 12.64 6.99 8.43
CA LEU A 158 12.94 7.62 9.71
C LEU A 158 14.44 7.88 9.85
N LYS A 159 14.81 8.94 10.55
CA LYS A 159 16.20 9.26 10.82
C LYS A 159 16.38 9.61 12.29
N ASN A 160 17.47 9.15 12.85
CA ASN A 160 17.83 9.47 14.23
C ASN A 160 18.32 10.92 14.34
N ALA A 161 17.53 11.79 14.95
CA ALA A 161 17.89 13.19 15.16
C ALA A 161 19.16 13.42 16.01
N ALA A 162 19.63 12.40 16.74
CA ALA A 162 20.87 12.44 17.51
C ALA A 162 22.12 12.13 16.66
N ASP A 163 21.96 11.68 15.41
CA ASP A 163 23.07 11.46 14.48
C ASP A 163 23.26 12.69 13.61
N GLU A 164 24.43 13.33 13.71
CA GLU A 164 24.79 14.53 12.95
C GLU A 164 24.73 14.34 11.42
N LYS A 165 24.83 13.09 10.94
CA LYS A 165 24.73 12.74 9.52
C LYS A 165 23.29 12.42 9.09
N ALA A 166 22.38 12.20 10.03
CA ALA A 166 20.99 11.91 9.77
C ALA A 166 20.20 13.20 9.52
N THR A 167 19.94 13.50 8.28
CA THR A 167 19.22 14.70 7.87
C THR A 167 17.96 14.37 7.09
N ILE A 168 17.00 15.30 7.02
CA ILE A 168 15.85 15.21 6.13
C ILE A 168 16.29 14.97 4.67
N LYS A 169 17.42 15.59 4.26
CA LYS A 169 18.00 15.39 2.94
C LYS A 169 18.46 13.94 2.72
N SER A 170 19.05 13.31 3.74
CA SER A 170 19.46 11.89 3.62
C SER A 170 18.27 10.95 3.51
N ALA A 171 17.20 11.18 4.28
CA ALA A 171 15.93 10.45 4.15
C ALA A 171 15.30 10.64 2.76
N TYR A 172 15.24 11.87 2.28
CA TYR A 172 14.75 12.18 0.93
C TYR A 172 15.56 11.44 -0.15
N ASN A 173 16.88 11.49 -0.08
CA ASN A 173 17.73 10.79 -1.05
C ASN A 173 17.53 9.28 -1.01
N GLN A 174 17.27 8.70 0.16
CA GLN A 174 16.96 7.28 0.32
C GLN A 174 15.63 6.92 -0.35
N LEU A 175 14.58 7.72 -0.15
CA LEU A 175 13.30 7.55 -0.85
C LEU A 175 13.45 7.71 -2.38
N GLN A 176 14.28 8.65 -2.87
CA GLN A 176 14.56 8.75 -4.31
C GLN A 176 15.28 7.50 -4.85
N THR A 177 16.18 6.93 -4.05
CA THR A 177 16.83 5.65 -4.40
C THR A 177 15.79 4.52 -4.47
N TYR A 178 14.87 4.43 -3.50
CA TYR A 178 13.79 3.43 -3.53
C TYR A 178 12.92 3.57 -4.76
N LYS A 179 12.50 4.79 -5.12
CA LYS A 179 11.73 5.04 -6.36
C LYS A 179 12.43 4.53 -7.63
N ALA A 180 13.76 4.58 -7.65
CA ALA A 180 14.54 4.14 -8.81
C ALA A 180 14.72 2.62 -8.88
N ILE A 181 14.74 1.91 -7.75
CA ILE A 181 15.16 0.50 -7.69
C ILE A 181 14.07 -0.47 -7.22
N ILE A 182 12.99 0.03 -6.62
CA ILE A 182 11.77 -0.71 -6.28
C ILE A 182 10.53 0.12 -6.68
N PRO A 183 10.40 0.54 -7.97
CA PRO A 183 9.34 1.42 -8.42
C PRO A 183 7.93 0.85 -8.22
N SER A 184 7.76 -0.47 -8.16
CA SER A 184 6.46 -1.10 -7.91
C SER A 184 5.80 -0.59 -6.63
N LEU A 185 6.56 -0.39 -5.55
CA LEU A 185 6.04 0.16 -4.31
C LEU A 185 5.48 1.58 -4.50
N PHE A 186 6.10 2.38 -5.35
CA PHE A 186 5.75 3.79 -5.58
C PHE A 186 4.72 4.01 -6.69
N THR A 187 4.26 2.97 -7.33
CA THR A 187 3.12 3.02 -8.26
C THR A 187 1.84 3.44 -7.53
N TYR A 188 1.69 3.03 -6.27
CA TYR A 188 0.46 3.14 -5.49
C TYR A 188 0.45 4.27 -4.44
N ASN A 189 1.54 5.07 -4.29
CA ASN A 189 1.63 6.13 -3.26
C ASN A 189 1.99 7.51 -3.80
#